data_da4e5cce7c356cdb89a605d94692899e
#
_entry.id   da4e5cce7c356cdb89a605d94692899e
#
_cell.length_a   1.000
_cell.length_b   1.000
_cell.length_c   1.000
_cell.angle_alpha   90.00
_cell.angle_beta   90.00
_cell.angle_gamma   90.00
#
_symmetry.space_group_name_H-M   'P 1'
#
loop_
_entity.id
_entity.type
_entity.pdbx_description
1 polymer ?
#
loop_
_entity_poly.entity_id
_entity_poly.type
_entity_poly.pdbx_seq_one_letter_code
_entity_poly.pdbx_strand_id
1 'polypeptide(L)'
;MGVLYGLGQQSLAERLECSVQEANHIIQSLYTSFPKLREYVNNQGQFPLNNNGYINTMLGDKLRVREFYEYLPNAKSKWEEKNLIARIQRLGVNLPIQGGTSSIMACGFFNNIRQSVEEGWRQPLQPIIVVH
;
A
#
# COMPACT_ATOMS: atom_id res chain seq x y z
N MET A 1 -12.83 -2.29 4.34
CA MET A 1 -11.48 -2.31 3.74
C MET A 1 -10.59 -1.12 4.16
N GLY A 2 -11.12 0.07 4.41
CA GLY A 2 -10.32 1.27 4.70
C GLY A 2 -9.36 1.18 5.89
N VAL A 3 -9.73 0.52 6.98
CA VAL A 3 -8.90 0.38 8.19
C VAL A 3 -7.59 -0.35 7.89
N LEU A 4 -7.63 -1.38 7.04
CA LEU A 4 -6.45 -2.14 6.60
C LEU A 4 -5.46 -1.27 5.83
N TYR A 5 -5.94 -0.20 5.20
CA TYR A 5 -5.13 0.74 4.43
C TYR A 5 -4.77 2.01 5.22
N GLY A 6 -4.80 1.94 6.56
CA GLY A 6 -4.41 3.05 7.42
C GLY A 6 -5.44 4.19 7.48
N LEU A 7 -6.72 3.89 7.26
CA LEU A 7 -7.78 4.85 7.50
C LEU A 7 -7.80 5.21 8.99
N GLY A 8 -7.61 6.50 9.30
CA GLY A 8 -7.67 6.98 10.67
C GLY A 8 -9.08 6.91 11.24
N GLN A 9 -9.17 6.95 12.57
CA GLN A 9 -10.45 6.91 13.31
C GLN A 9 -11.44 7.99 12.86
N GLN A 10 -10.97 9.18 12.49
CA GLN A 10 -11.82 10.28 12.04
C GLN A 10 -12.48 9.99 10.69
N SER A 11 -11.70 9.53 9.71
CA SER A 11 -12.23 9.14 8.40
C SER A 11 -13.08 7.87 8.44
N LEU A 12 -12.87 7.01 9.42
CA LEU A 12 -13.73 5.85 9.66
C LEU A 12 -15.07 6.29 10.25
N ALA A 13 -15.05 7.20 11.23
CA ALA A 13 -16.25 7.77 11.86
C ALA A 13 -17.14 8.46 10.83
N GLU A 14 -16.57 9.27 9.94
CA GLU A 14 -17.29 9.93 8.84
C GLU A 14 -17.94 8.93 7.88
N ARG A 15 -17.24 7.84 7.53
CA ARG A 15 -17.76 6.81 6.61
C ARG A 15 -18.84 5.91 7.21
N LEU A 16 -18.79 5.69 8.51
CA LEU A 16 -19.74 4.85 9.23
C LEU A 16 -20.87 5.67 9.87
N GLU A 17 -20.82 7.01 9.73
CA GLU A 17 -21.79 7.93 10.34
C GLU A 17 -21.92 7.71 11.86
N CYS A 18 -20.77 7.43 12.52
CA CYS A 18 -20.69 7.13 13.94
C CYS A 18 -19.73 8.11 14.65
N SER A 19 -19.69 8.07 15.98
CA SER A 19 -18.75 8.87 16.75
C SER A 19 -17.30 8.41 16.56
N VAL A 20 -16.34 9.33 16.76
CA VAL A 20 -14.91 9.01 16.70
C VAL A 20 -14.53 7.95 17.76
N GLN A 21 -15.24 7.94 18.90
CA GLN A 21 -15.03 6.96 19.96
C GLN A 21 -15.44 5.55 19.50
N GLU A 22 -16.60 5.42 18.87
CA GLU A 22 -17.08 4.14 18.30
C GLU A 22 -16.14 3.65 17.18
N ALA A 23 -15.74 4.54 16.28
CA ALA A 23 -14.76 4.20 15.24
C ALA A 23 -13.43 3.71 15.84
N ASN A 24 -12.93 4.35 16.90
CA ASN A 24 -11.74 3.89 17.59
C ASN A 24 -11.93 2.53 18.25
N HIS A 25 -13.09 2.28 18.88
CA HIS A 25 -13.42 0.98 19.45
C HIS A 25 -13.43 -0.12 18.38
N ILE A 26 -13.98 0.14 17.20
CA ILE A 26 -13.98 -0.79 16.07
C ILE A 26 -12.54 -1.11 15.63
N ILE A 27 -11.69 -0.10 15.49
CA ILE A 27 -10.27 -0.28 15.12
C ILE A 27 -9.53 -1.11 16.17
N GLN A 28 -9.73 -0.82 17.46
CA GLN A 28 -9.08 -1.57 18.53
C GLN A 28 -9.56 -3.03 18.60
N SER A 29 -10.87 -3.27 18.42
CA SER A 29 -11.43 -4.61 18.38
C SER A 29 -10.86 -5.42 17.21
N LEU A 30 -10.70 -4.79 16.03
CA LEU A 30 -10.05 -5.42 14.88
C LEU A 30 -8.60 -5.82 15.19
N TYR A 31 -7.82 -4.92 15.77
CA TYR A 31 -6.42 -5.21 16.10
C TYR A 31 -6.25 -6.20 17.26
N THR A 32 -7.23 -6.27 18.16
CA THR A 32 -7.26 -7.29 19.21
C THR A 32 -7.55 -8.67 18.62
N SER A 33 -8.49 -8.73 17.68
CA SER A 33 -8.86 -9.98 16.98
C SER A 33 -7.75 -10.47 16.02
N PHE A 34 -6.98 -9.54 15.45
CA PHE A 34 -5.92 -9.83 14.48
C PHE A 34 -4.58 -9.19 14.89
N PRO A 35 -3.88 -9.71 15.91
CA PRO A 35 -2.66 -9.11 16.42
C PRO A 35 -1.52 -9.06 15.39
N LYS A 36 -1.40 -10.05 14.52
CA LYS A 36 -0.43 -10.06 13.41
C LYS A 36 -0.70 -8.96 12.38
N LEU A 37 -1.95 -8.58 12.18
CA LEU A 37 -2.30 -7.46 11.32
C LEU A 37 -1.81 -6.15 11.91
N ARG A 38 -1.98 -5.96 13.22
CA ARG A 38 -1.46 -4.79 13.92
C ARG A 38 0.06 -4.69 13.81
N GLU A 39 0.75 -5.79 14.02
CA GLU A 39 2.20 -5.88 13.85
C GLU A 39 2.64 -5.52 12.42
N TYR A 40 1.98 -6.10 11.42
CA TYR A 40 2.22 -5.77 10.01
C TYR A 40 2.05 -4.28 9.72
N VAL A 41 0.93 -3.68 10.11
CA VAL A 41 0.64 -2.25 9.88
C VAL A 41 1.68 -1.36 10.54
N ASN A 42 2.08 -1.67 11.76
CA ASN A 42 3.11 -0.91 12.48
C ASN A 42 4.48 -1.04 11.80
N ASN A 43 4.92 -2.26 11.50
CA ASN A 43 6.24 -2.51 10.91
C ASN A 43 6.34 -1.94 9.49
N GLN A 44 5.35 -2.19 8.65
CA GLN A 44 5.33 -1.68 7.28
C GLN A 44 5.13 -0.17 7.22
N GLY A 45 4.36 0.41 8.15
CA GLY A 45 4.24 1.86 8.23
C GLY A 45 5.56 2.56 8.56
N GLN A 46 6.38 1.98 9.41
CA GLN A 46 7.69 2.53 9.78
C GLN A 46 8.79 2.22 8.74
N PHE A 47 8.59 1.20 7.92
CA PHE A 47 9.61 0.69 7.01
C PHE A 47 10.19 1.77 6.07
N PRO A 48 9.40 2.60 5.35
CA PRO A 48 9.95 3.62 4.47
C PRO A 48 10.71 4.72 5.22
N LEU A 49 10.32 5.05 6.44
CA LEU A 49 11.02 6.04 7.27
C LEU A 49 12.41 5.54 7.70
N ASN A 50 12.53 4.25 8.00
CA ASN A 50 13.76 3.61 8.45
C ASN A 50 14.67 3.17 7.29
N ASN A 51 14.14 3.11 6.05
CA ASN A 51 14.84 2.62 4.87
C ASN A 51 14.97 3.68 3.78
N ASN A 52 15.28 4.91 4.16
CA ASN A 52 15.54 6.02 3.23
C ASN A 52 14.44 6.15 2.15
N GLY A 53 13.17 6.09 2.55
CA GLY A 53 12.03 6.26 1.65
C GLY A 53 11.81 5.15 0.63
N TYR A 54 12.43 3.98 0.79
CA TYR A 54 12.19 2.83 -0.06
C TYR A 54 11.21 1.85 0.60
N ILE A 55 10.43 1.18 -0.25
CA ILE A 55 9.52 0.10 0.12
C ILE A 55 9.82 -1.09 -0.79
N ASN A 56 9.81 -2.29 -0.24
CA ASN A 56 9.94 -3.52 -1.03
C ASN A 56 8.56 -4.10 -1.31
N THR A 57 8.32 -4.53 -2.56
CA THR A 57 7.15 -5.34 -2.90
C THR A 57 7.33 -6.79 -2.47
N MET A 58 6.26 -7.58 -2.54
CA MET A 58 6.31 -9.02 -2.23
C MET A 58 7.26 -9.80 -3.14
N LEU A 59 7.50 -9.33 -4.36
CA LEU A 59 8.44 -9.94 -5.33
C LEU A 59 9.85 -9.34 -5.30
N GLY A 60 10.11 -8.43 -4.35
CA GLY A 60 11.44 -7.84 -4.15
C GLY A 60 11.71 -6.57 -4.94
N ASP A 61 10.76 -6.06 -5.71
CA ASP A 61 10.91 -4.77 -6.38
C ASP A 61 11.02 -3.66 -5.35
N LYS A 62 11.88 -2.67 -5.63
CA LYS A 62 12.04 -1.49 -4.79
C LYS A 62 11.24 -0.33 -5.33
N LEU A 63 10.31 0.17 -4.53
CA LEU A 63 9.52 1.35 -4.83
C LEU A 63 10.04 2.54 -4.02
N ARG A 64 10.18 3.68 -4.68
CA ARG A 64 10.61 4.93 -4.05
C ARG A 64 9.40 5.76 -3.65
N VAL A 65 9.32 6.16 -2.39
CA VAL A 65 8.24 7.01 -1.89
C VAL A 65 8.57 8.47 -2.15
N ARG A 66 7.88 9.07 -3.10
CA ARG A 66 8.08 10.46 -3.51
C ARG A 66 7.93 11.46 -2.35
N GLU A 67 6.96 11.23 -1.50
CA GLU A 67 6.68 12.06 -0.32
C GLU A 67 7.87 12.19 0.61
N PHE A 68 8.68 11.14 0.73
CA PHE A 68 9.87 11.14 1.58
C PHE A 68 10.97 12.05 1.02
N TYR A 69 11.19 12.06 -0.28
CA TYR A 69 12.31 12.77 -0.91
C TYR A 69 11.98 14.22 -1.28
N GLU A 70 10.78 14.46 -1.77
CA GLU A 70 10.42 15.74 -2.37
C GLU A 70 9.67 16.64 -1.39
N TYR A 71 8.80 16.07 -0.56
CA TYR A 71 7.92 16.87 0.29
C TYR A 71 8.40 16.95 1.74
N LEU A 72 8.86 15.85 2.32
CA LEU A 72 9.24 15.82 3.73
C LEU A 72 10.40 16.79 4.07
N PRO A 73 11.47 16.89 3.26
CA PRO A 73 12.56 17.85 3.52
C PRO A 73 12.14 19.32 3.37
N ASN A 74 11.06 19.57 2.62
CA ASN A 74 10.53 20.90 2.32
C ASN A 74 9.30 21.29 3.16
N ALA A 75 8.97 20.50 4.17
CA ALA A 75 7.84 20.78 5.06
C ALA A 75 8.03 22.11 5.79
N LYS A 76 7.06 23.02 5.65
CA LYS A 76 7.14 24.40 6.18
C LYS A 76 6.70 24.50 7.63
N SER A 77 6.02 23.49 8.15
CA SER A 77 5.51 23.48 9.52
C SER A 77 5.55 22.08 10.11
N LYS A 78 5.61 21.99 11.46
CA LYS A 78 5.52 20.71 12.20
C LYS A 78 4.20 19.95 11.93
N TRP A 79 3.14 20.67 11.65
CA TRP A 79 1.86 20.07 11.29
C TRP A 79 1.91 19.41 9.92
N GLU A 80 2.51 20.07 8.93
CA GLU A 80 2.71 19.54 7.58
C GLU A 80 3.63 18.31 7.61
N GLU A 81 4.75 18.41 8.33
CA GLU A 81 5.68 17.29 8.54
C GLU A 81 4.97 16.07 9.13
N LYS A 82 4.17 16.25 10.18
CA LYS A 82 3.39 15.17 10.79
C LYS A 82 2.40 14.52 9.82
N ASN A 83 1.72 15.32 8.99
CA ASN A 83 0.80 14.82 7.98
C ASN A 83 1.53 14.03 6.87
N LEU A 84 2.69 14.52 6.44
CA LEU A 84 3.54 13.83 5.46
C LEU A 84 4.06 12.50 6.00
N ILE A 85 4.52 12.47 7.25
CA ILE A 85 4.92 11.22 7.92
C ILE A 85 3.75 10.22 7.95
N ALA A 86 2.57 10.65 8.36
CA ALA A 86 1.39 9.80 8.37
C ALA A 86 1.00 9.29 6.97
N ARG A 87 1.21 10.10 5.93
CA ARG A 87 1.01 9.71 4.54
C ARG A 87 2.03 8.68 4.08
N ILE A 88 3.32 8.88 4.40
CA ILE A 88 4.41 7.96 4.10
C ILE A 88 4.16 6.61 4.78
N GLN A 89 3.73 6.61 6.04
CA GLN A 89 3.37 5.39 6.77
C GLN A 89 2.23 4.61 6.10
N ARG A 90 1.18 5.29 5.63
CA ARG A 90 0.09 4.65 4.86
C ARG A 90 0.57 4.05 3.55
N LEU A 91 1.47 4.74 2.84
CA LEU A 91 2.10 4.21 1.63
C LEU A 91 2.95 2.97 1.94
N GLY A 92 3.66 2.96 3.09
CA GLY A 92 4.41 1.81 3.57
C GLY A 92 3.57 0.56 3.73
N VAL A 93 2.33 0.70 4.21
CA VAL A 93 1.40 -0.43 4.36
C VAL A 93 0.79 -0.87 3.03
N ASN A 94 0.45 0.08 2.15
CA ASN A 94 -0.35 -0.18 0.96
C ASN A 94 0.47 -0.63 -0.26
N LEU A 95 1.61 0.05 -0.50
CA LEU A 95 2.39 -0.19 -1.71
C LEU A 95 2.96 -1.61 -1.83
N PRO A 96 3.39 -2.30 -0.75
CA PRO A 96 3.83 -3.70 -0.86
C PRO A 96 2.74 -4.61 -1.42
N ILE A 97 1.48 -4.39 -1.01
CA ILE A 97 0.33 -5.20 -1.44
C ILE A 97 -0.05 -4.83 -2.88
N GLN A 98 -0.22 -3.54 -3.18
CA GLN A 98 -0.63 -3.08 -4.51
C GLN A 98 0.45 -3.36 -5.56
N GLY A 99 1.72 -3.06 -5.24
CA GLY A 99 2.85 -3.34 -6.12
C GLY A 99 3.03 -4.84 -6.34
N GLY A 100 2.89 -5.65 -5.29
CA GLY A 100 2.92 -7.12 -5.41
C GLY A 100 1.84 -7.66 -6.33
N THR A 101 0.62 -7.15 -6.24
CA THR A 101 -0.48 -7.52 -7.14
C THR A 101 -0.15 -7.18 -8.59
N SER A 102 0.36 -5.98 -8.85
CA SER A 102 0.76 -5.55 -10.21
C SER A 102 1.88 -6.44 -10.77
N SER A 103 2.87 -6.78 -9.95
CA SER A 103 3.97 -7.65 -10.36
C SER A 103 3.50 -9.08 -10.65
N ILE A 104 2.60 -9.64 -9.82
CA ILE A 104 2.01 -10.97 -10.05
C ILE A 104 1.20 -10.97 -11.34
N MET A 105 0.40 -9.94 -11.60
CA MET A 105 -0.35 -9.82 -12.84
C MET A 105 0.58 -9.74 -14.06
N ALA A 106 1.64 -8.93 -14.00
CA ALA A 106 2.62 -8.83 -15.07
C ALA A 106 3.32 -10.17 -15.34
N CYS A 107 3.79 -10.86 -14.30
CA CYS A 107 4.41 -12.19 -14.42
C CYS A 107 3.45 -13.22 -15.02
N GLY A 108 2.19 -13.26 -14.56
CA GLY A 108 1.16 -14.16 -15.08
C GLY A 108 0.88 -13.89 -16.56
N PHE A 109 0.78 -12.62 -16.92
CA PHE A 109 0.55 -12.19 -18.29
C PHE A 109 1.70 -12.59 -19.22
N PHE A 110 2.97 -12.27 -18.86
CA PHE A 110 4.14 -12.64 -19.65
C PHE A 110 4.33 -14.15 -19.77
N ASN A 111 4.06 -14.91 -18.70
CA ASN A 111 4.09 -16.38 -18.75
C ASN A 111 3.06 -16.94 -19.70
N ASN A 112 1.83 -16.41 -19.70
CA ASN A 112 0.79 -16.84 -20.66
C ASN A 112 1.17 -16.53 -22.11
N ILE A 113 1.77 -15.36 -22.38
CA ILE A 113 2.26 -15.04 -23.73
C ILE A 113 3.35 -16.01 -24.15
N ARG A 114 4.34 -16.25 -23.29
CA ARG A 114 5.43 -17.18 -23.57
C ARG A 114 4.91 -18.57 -23.88
N GLN A 115 4.03 -19.09 -23.04
CA GLN A 115 3.43 -20.43 -23.23
C GLN A 115 2.63 -20.49 -24.55
N SER A 116 1.86 -19.46 -24.88
CA SER A 116 1.10 -19.40 -26.14
C SER A 116 2.03 -19.43 -27.37
N VAL A 117 3.18 -18.76 -27.29
CA VAL A 117 4.20 -18.79 -28.36
C VAL A 117 4.85 -20.17 -28.47
N GLU A 118 5.21 -20.79 -27.34
CA GLU A 118 5.81 -22.13 -27.27
C GLU A 118 4.84 -23.20 -27.79
N GLU A 119 3.53 -23.06 -27.55
CA GLU A 119 2.47 -23.93 -28.05
C GLU A 119 2.08 -23.67 -29.51
N GLY A 120 2.71 -22.69 -30.18
CA GLY A 120 2.53 -22.40 -31.60
C GLY A 120 1.22 -21.69 -31.94
N TRP A 121 0.69 -20.88 -31.04
CA TRP A 121 -0.47 -20.05 -31.30
C TRP A 121 -0.17 -19.05 -32.43
N ARG A 122 -1.00 -19.07 -33.47
CA ARG A 122 -0.78 -18.27 -34.72
C ARG A 122 -1.01 -16.77 -34.54
N GLN A 123 -1.66 -16.33 -33.43
CA GLN A 123 -1.87 -14.92 -33.13
C GLN A 123 -1.25 -14.61 -31.75
N PRO A 124 -0.25 -13.70 -31.71
CA PRO A 124 0.30 -13.27 -30.42
C PRO A 124 -0.79 -12.54 -29.63
N LEU A 125 -0.96 -12.92 -28.36
CA LEU A 125 -1.79 -12.18 -27.43
C LEU A 125 -1.20 -10.77 -27.29
N GLN A 126 -1.93 -9.74 -27.71
CA GLN A 126 -1.53 -8.36 -27.51
C GLN A 126 -2.01 -7.89 -26.14
N PRO A 127 -1.11 -7.33 -25.31
CA PRO A 127 -1.51 -6.74 -24.04
C PRO A 127 -2.40 -5.53 -24.28
N ILE A 128 -3.62 -5.60 -23.82
CA ILE A 128 -4.45 -4.40 -23.64
C ILE A 128 -4.02 -3.77 -22.32
N ILE A 129 -3.76 -2.46 -22.32
CA ILE A 129 -3.35 -1.71 -21.15
C ILE A 129 -4.37 -1.93 -20.03
N VAL A 130 -3.92 -2.48 -18.91
CA VAL A 130 -4.73 -2.56 -17.69
C VAL A 130 -4.52 -1.25 -16.93
N VAL A 131 -5.53 -0.39 -16.98
CA VAL A 131 -5.57 0.86 -16.20
C VAL A 131 -6.27 0.57 -14.88
N HIS A 132 -5.62 0.88 -13.78
CA HIS A 132 -6.18 0.83 -12.42
C HIS A 132 -6.60 2.23 -11.96
#